data_e364e8cc07f432c67654c596cacbd54a
#
_entry.id   e364e8cc07f432c67654c596cacbd54a
#
_cell.length_a   1.000
_cell.length_b   1.000
_cell.length_c   1.000
_cell.angle_alpha   90.00
_cell.angle_beta   90.00
_cell.angle_gamma   90.00
#
_symmetry.space_group_name_H-M   'P 1'
#
loop_
_entity.id
_entity.type
_entity.pdbx_description
1 polymer ?
#
loop_
_entity_poly.entity_id
_entity_poly.type
_entity_poly.pdbx_seq_one_letter_code
_entity_poly.pdbx_strand_id
1 'polypeptide(L)'
;MTKLDAKYQDERYLNAITRYKIANAIKSKANKFLNENIDTLQIILDLIHEQNFNSDTFYYTIEYKVNSFYYDVAKDLHNNLFTYGKLTEKQLDFIKTFKSKMKTNIDNYYNNQNEKLQSNYFGNVNEKYDLQLTIKSVKEIETQFGYTFKHELIDTNKNLFIYFSSSKNLLELNDNKKDIKINTKIKAHNEYNDIKTTIIKLPKIIK
;
A
#
# COMPACT_ATOMS: atom_id res chain seq x y z
N MET A 1 54.16 -5.41 25.03
CA MET A 1 53.32 -6.07 24.01
C MET A 1 53.60 -7.58 24.08
N THR A 2 52.63 -8.37 24.52
CA THR A 2 52.84 -9.81 24.69
C THR A 2 52.74 -10.52 23.34
N LYS A 3 53.37 -11.72 23.19
CA LYS A 3 53.24 -12.54 21.97
C LYS A 3 51.75 -12.84 21.59
N LEU A 4 50.87 -12.83 22.57
CA LEU A 4 49.43 -13.02 22.41
C LEU A 4 48.79 -11.82 21.71
N ASP A 5 49.16 -10.59 22.10
CA ASP A 5 48.62 -9.35 21.52
C ASP A 5 48.98 -9.20 20.01
N ALA A 6 50.19 -9.61 19.64
CA ALA A 6 50.62 -9.61 18.24
C ALA A 6 49.84 -10.61 17.41
N LYS A 7 49.57 -11.82 17.90
CA LYS A 7 48.77 -12.83 17.19
C LYS A 7 47.32 -12.37 16.97
N TYR A 8 46.71 -11.76 17.97
CA TYR A 8 45.36 -11.20 17.84
C TYR A 8 45.26 -10.03 16.84
N GLN A 9 46.30 -9.19 16.76
CA GLN A 9 46.38 -8.11 15.78
C GLN A 9 46.51 -8.65 14.38
N ASP A 10 47.35 -9.69 14.17
CA ASP A 10 47.52 -10.33 12.86
C ASP A 10 46.22 -11.01 12.38
N GLU A 11 45.50 -11.72 13.27
CA GLU A 11 44.21 -12.32 12.94
C GLU A 11 43.15 -11.29 12.58
N ARG A 12 43.07 -10.16 13.29
CA ARG A 12 42.15 -9.04 12.98
C ARG A 12 42.50 -8.44 11.62
N TYR A 13 43.76 -8.24 11.32
CA TYR A 13 44.22 -7.69 10.06
C TYR A 13 43.89 -8.63 8.85
N LEU A 14 44.19 -9.92 9.02
CA LEU A 14 43.84 -10.94 8.01
C LEU A 14 42.33 -11.05 7.80
N ASN A 15 41.52 -10.97 8.84
CA ASN A 15 40.08 -10.97 8.76
C ASN A 15 39.57 -9.70 8.05
N ALA A 16 40.16 -8.55 8.29
CA ALA A 16 39.81 -7.28 7.61
C ALA A 16 40.13 -7.35 6.12
N ILE A 17 41.33 -7.86 5.73
CA ILE A 17 41.71 -8.06 4.33
C ILE A 17 40.76 -9.04 3.63
N THR A 18 40.40 -10.14 4.30
CA THR A 18 39.48 -11.15 3.74
C THR A 18 38.11 -10.55 3.49
N ARG A 19 37.56 -9.79 4.46
CA ARG A 19 36.27 -9.08 4.32
C ARG A 19 36.33 -8.07 3.16
N TYR A 20 37.41 -7.31 3.03
CA TYR A 20 37.60 -6.35 1.92
C TYR A 20 37.64 -7.05 0.54
N LYS A 21 38.36 -8.17 0.41
CA LYS A 21 38.40 -8.97 -0.82
C LYS A 21 37.03 -9.52 -1.19
N ILE A 22 36.27 -10.05 -0.21
CA ILE A 22 34.92 -10.54 -0.42
C ILE A 22 34.00 -9.40 -0.88
N ALA A 23 34.02 -8.24 -0.20
CA ALA A 23 33.21 -7.07 -0.56
C ALA A 23 33.50 -6.61 -1.98
N ASN A 24 34.78 -6.54 -2.38
CA ASN A 24 35.17 -6.15 -3.74
C ASN A 24 34.73 -7.18 -4.79
N ALA A 25 34.79 -8.46 -4.48
CA ALA A 25 34.31 -9.53 -5.37
C ALA A 25 32.79 -9.45 -5.58
N ILE A 26 32.03 -9.19 -4.49
CA ILE A 26 30.58 -8.99 -4.58
C ILE A 26 30.25 -7.75 -5.40
N LYS A 27 30.93 -6.61 -5.15
CA LYS A 27 30.74 -5.38 -5.91
C LYS A 27 31.02 -5.57 -7.41
N SER A 28 32.08 -6.30 -7.77
CA SER A 28 32.40 -6.63 -9.14
C SER A 28 31.31 -7.47 -9.81
N LYS A 29 30.76 -8.48 -9.09
CA LYS A 29 29.64 -9.30 -9.58
C LYS A 29 28.39 -8.47 -9.76
N ALA A 30 28.07 -7.58 -8.80
CA ALA A 30 26.91 -6.69 -8.87
C ALA A 30 26.99 -5.76 -10.08
N ASN A 31 28.16 -5.15 -10.33
CA ASN A 31 28.36 -4.28 -11.50
C ASN A 31 28.24 -5.04 -12.83
N LYS A 32 28.77 -6.26 -12.91
CA LYS A 32 28.59 -7.10 -14.09
C LYS A 32 27.11 -7.42 -14.31
N PHE A 33 26.40 -7.87 -13.26
CA PHE A 33 24.97 -8.18 -13.32
C PHE A 33 24.15 -6.96 -13.73
N LEU A 34 24.46 -5.76 -13.20
CA LEU A 34 23.82 -4.51 -13.55
C LEU A 34 23.98 -4.20 -15.03
N ASN A 35 25.18 -4.33 -15.57
CA ASN A 35 25.44 -4.08 -17.00
C ASN A 35 24.71 -5.07 -17.92
N GLU A 36 24.62 -6.34 -17.50
CA GLU A 36 23.90 -7.40 -18.25
C GLU A 36 22.37 -7.21 -18.22
N ASN A 37 21.83 -6.50 -17.23
CA ASN A 37 20.40 -6.28 -17.02
C ASN A 37 20.01 -4.79 -17.01
N ILE A 38 20.82 -3.93 -17.65
CA ILE A 38 20.71 -2.47 -17.52
C ILE A 38 19.31 -1.95 -17.87
N ASP A 39 18.69 -2.46 -18.94
CA ASP A 39 17.35 -2.03 -19.39
C ASP A 39 16.26 -2.25 -18.32
N THR A 40 16.37 -3.36 -17.57
CA THR A 40 15.45 -3.66 -16.47
C THR A 40 15.79 -2.85 -15.22
N LEU A 41 17.07 -2.77 -14.87
CA LEU A 41 17.54 -2.12 -13.65
C LEU A 41 17.53 -0.60 -13.73
N GLN A 42 17.51 -0.02 -14.94
CA GLN A 42 17.38 1.43 -15.14
C GLN A 42 16.13 1.97 -14.44
N ILE A 43 15.04 1.19 -14.40
CA ILE A 43 13.79 1.57 -13.74
C ILE A 43 14.02 1.87 -12.24
N ILE A 44 14.78 1.05 -11.54
CA ILE A 44 15.06 1.26 -10.10
C ILE A 44 16.09 2.37 -9.89
N LEU A 45 17.04 2.53 -10.80
CA LEU A 45 18.01 3.61 -10.73
C LEU A 45 17.34 4.97 -10.94
N ASP A 46 16.42 5.07 -11.90
CA ASP A 46 15.62 6.28 -12.14
C ASP A 46 14.80 6.66 -10.92
N LEU A 47 14.09 5.69 -10.31
CA LEU A 47 13.29 5.91 -9.09
C LEU A 47 14.16 6.41 -7.93
N ILE A 48 15.34 5.82 -7.72
CA ILE A 48 16.26 6.24 -6.65
C ILE A 48 16.78 7.66 -6.92
N HIS A 49 17.06 7.99 -8.18
CA HIS A 49 17.55 9.31 -8.57
C HIS A 49 16.48 10.40 -8.45
N GLU A 50 15.28 10.15 -8.95
CA GLU A 50 14.16 11.11 -8.94
C GLU A 50 13.74 11.54 -7.54
N GLN A 51 13.72 10.62 -6.56
CA GLN A 51 13.37 10.94 -5.18
C GLN A 51 14.37 11.88 -4.50
N ASN A 52 15.63 11.86 -4.89
CA ASN A 52 16.66 12.75 -4.34
C ASN A 52 16.47 14.23 -4.74
N PHE A 53 15.62 14.52 -5.75
CA PHE A 53 15.40 15.87 -6.27
C PHE A 53 14.08 16.53 -5.85
N ASN A 54 13.11 15.78 -5.31
CA ASN A 54 11.72 16.26 -5.11
C ASN A 54 11.29 16.36 -3.64
N SER A 55 12.13 16.86 -2.74
CA SER A 55 11.84 16.81 -1.30
C SER A 55 10.79 17.80 -0.76
N ASP A 56 10.37 18.86 -1.50
CA ASP A 56 9.73 19.99 -0.81
C ASP A 56 8.25 20.30 -1.11
N THR A 57 7.56 19.64 -2.05
CA THR A 57 6.22 20.16 -2.43
C THR A 57 5.05 19.16 -2.54
N PHE A 58 5.23 17.84 -2.41
CA PHE A 58 4.16 16.90 -2.79
C PHE A 58 3.81 15.78 -1.80
N TYR A 59 4.09 15.93 -0.51
CA TYR A 59 3.92 14.86 0.50
C TYR A 59 2.51 14.27 0.64
N TYR A 60 1.49 14.91 0.07
CA TYR A 60 0.09 14.51 0.26
C TYR A 60 -0.58 13.94 -0.99
N THR A 61 0.07 13.98 -2.15
CA THR A 61 -0.53 13.45 -3.39
C THR A 61 -0.46 11.93 -3.46
N ILE A 62 -1.35 11.32 -4.26
CA ILE A 62 -1.32 9.87 -4.48
C ILE A 62 -0.07 9.46 -5.24
N GLU A 63 0.37 10.28 -6.18
CA GLU A 63 1.60 10.07 -6.94
C GLU A 63 2.81 9.97 -6.01
N TYR A 64 2.92 10.89 -5.05
CA TYR A 64 3.99 10.83 -4.06
C TYR A 64 3.93 9.54 -3.24
N LYS A 65 2.76 9.15 -2.74
CA LYS A 65 2.61 7.92 -1.94
C LYS A 65 2.97 6.66 -2.72
N VAL A 66 2.53 6.58 -3.97
CA VAL A 66 2.85 5.46 -4.86
C VAL A 66 4.34 5.46 -5.18
N ASN A 67 4.91 6.61 -5.55
CA ASN A 67 6.34 6.74 -5.87
C ASN A 67 7.22 6.43 -4.66
N SER A 68 6.86 6.90 -3.46
CA SER A 68 7.58 6.61 -2.22
C SER A 68 7.63 5.11 -1.91
N PHE A 69 6.50 4.40 -2.05
CA PHE A 69 6.48 2.95 -1.87
C PHE A 69 7.43 2.24 -2.85
N TYR A 70 7.36 2.57 -4.14
CA TYR A 70 8.24 1.94 -5.15
C TYR A 70 9.70 2.37 -5.00
N TYR A 71 9.97 3.57 -4.50
CA TYR A 71 11.32 4.00 -4.14
C TYR A 71 11.92 3.13 -3.03
N ASP A 72 11.18 2.89 -1.95
CA ASP A 72 11.67 2.04 -0.86
C ASP A 72 11.99 0.63 -1.35
N VAL A 73 11.10 0.06 -2.16
CA VAL A 73 11.33 -1.26 -2.79
C VAL A 73 12.53 -1.23 -3.75
N ALA A 74 12.69 -0.18 -4.55
CA ALA A 74 13.82 -0.01 -5.46
C ALA A 74 15.14 0.06 -4.68
N LYS A 75 15.16 0.81 -3.59
CA LYS A 75 16.31 0.92 -2.68
C LYS A 75 16.69 -0.42 -2.06
N ASP A 76 15.70 -1.19 -1.61
CA ASP A 76 15.94 -2.53 -1.06
C ASP A 76 16.49 -3.50 -2.12
N LEU A 77 15.95 -3.47 -3.34
CA LEU A 77 16.45 -4.28 -4.45
C LEU A 77 17.88 -3.88 -4.85
N HIS A 78 18.17 -2.58 -4.88
CA HIS A 78 19.51 -2.09 -5.13
C HIS A 78 20.49 -2.56 -4.04
N ASN A 79 20.11 -2.45 -2.75
CA ASN A 79 20.92 -2.93 -1.64
C ASN A 79 21.15 -4.45 -1.73
N ASN A 80 20.12 -5.22 -2.08
CA ASN A 80 20.23 -6.67 -2.28
C ASN A 80 21.20 -7.01 -3.42
N LEU A 81 21.16 -6.28 -4.54
CA LEU A 81 22.09 -6.45 -5.63
C LEU A 81 23.55 -6.31 -5.17
N PHE A 82 23.86 -5.26 -4.41
CA PHE A 82 25.22 -5.00 -3.92
C PHE A 82 25.61 -5.83 -2.71
N THR A 83 24.65 -6.46 -2.02
CA THR A 83 24.91 -7.42 -0.93
C THR A 83 25.20 -8.81 -1.45
N TYR A 84 24.49 -9.26 -2.47
CA TYR A 84 24.57 -10.65 -2.97
C TYR A 84 25.21 -10.77 -4.34
N GLY A 85 25.48 -9.66 -5.02
CA GLY A 85 26.09 -9.58 -6.34
C GLY A 85 25.12 -9.88 -7.50
N LYS A 86 23.85 -10.19 -7.23
CA LYS A 86 22.81 -10.45 -8.23
C LYS A 86 21.42 -10.33 -7.63
N LEU A 87 20.41 -10.18 -8.48
CA LEU A 87 19.00 -10.35 -8.17
C LEU A 87 18.49 -11.70 -8.73
N THR A 88 17.39 -12.19 -8.18
CA THR A 88 16.68 -13.36 -8.70
C THR A 88 15.85 -12.99 -9.92
N GLU A 89 15.50 -13.99 -10.77
CA GLU A 89 14.59 -13.79 -11.91
C GLU A 89 13.25 -13.20 -11.48
N LYS A 90 12.67 -13.68 -10.36
CA LYS A 90 11.43 -13.14 -9.80
C LYS A 90 11.53 -11.65 -9.43
N GLN A 91 12.68 -11.22 -8.91
CA GLN A 91 12.91 -9.80 -8.61
C GLN A 91 13.06 -8.98 -9.90
N LEU A 92 13.74 -9.48 -10.92
CA LEU A 92 13.82 -8.82 -12.23
C LEU A 92 12.44 -8.69 -12.88
N ASP A 93 11.64 -9.76 -12.89
CA ASP A 93 10.29 -9.73 -13.44
C ASP A 93 9.38 -8.78 -12.67
N PHE A 94 9.54 -8.69 -11.36
CA PHE A 94 8.82 -7.73 -10.54
C PHE A 94 9.19 -6.28 -10.91
N ILE A 95 10.48 -5.97 -11.10
CA ILE A 95 10.96 -4.64 -11.53
C ILE A 95 10.32 -4.23 -12.88
N LYS A 96 10.24 -5.14 -13.85
CA LYS A 96 9.59 -4.88 -15.15
C LYS A 96 8.15 -4.41 -15.01
N THR A 97 7.47 -4.80 -13.94
CA THR A 97 6.07 -4.41 -13.67
C THR A 97 5.92 -3.06 -12.96
N PHE A 98 6.99 -2.41 -12.49
CA PHE A 98 6.90 -1.19 -11.67
C PHE A 98 6.09 -0.09 -12.33
N LYS A 99 6.49 0.36 -13.52
CA LYS A 99 5.84 1.48 -14.23
C LYS A 99 4.35 1.21 -14.47
N SER A 100 3.99 0.00 -14.89
CA SER A 100 2.59 -0.36 -15.12
C SER A 100 1.78 -0.42 -13.82
N LYS A 101 2.34 -1.00 -12.76
CA LYS A 101 1.67 -1.06 -11.45
C LYS A 101 1.53 0.31 -10.79
N MET A 102 2.54 1.16 -10.87
CA MET A 102 2.47 2.55 -10.39
C MET A 102 1.33 3.28 -11.07
N LYS A 103 1.29 3.25 -12.40
CA LYS A 103 0.19 3.85 -13.19
C LYS A 103 -1.16 3.28 -12.80
N THR A 104 -1.30 1.96 -12.75
CA THR A 104 -2.56 1.30 -12.36
C THR A 104 -3.02 1.72 -10.96
N ASN A 105 -2.11 1.84 -9.99
CA ASN A 105 -2.45 2.27 -8.64
C ASN A 105 -2.96 3.71 -8.59
N ILE A 106 -2.33 4.60 -9.36
CA ILE A 106 -2.73 6.00 -9.50
C ILE A 106 -4.10 6.09 -10.19
N ASP A 107 -4.26 5.43 -11.33
CA ASP A 107 -5.51 5.41 -12.09
C ASP A 107 -6.68 4.86 -11.25
N ASN A 108 -6.45 3.76 -10.51
CA ASN A 108 -7.46 3.17 -9.61
C ASN A 108 -7.86 4.13 -8.49
N TYR A 109 -6.91 4.88 -7.94
CA TYR A 109 -7.23 5.88 -6.92
C TYR A 109 -8.16 6.97 -7.48
N TYR A 110 -7.82 7.56 -8.64
CA TYR A 110 -8.63 8.61 -9.25
C TYR A 110 -9.99 8.08 -9.71
N ASN A 111 -10.06 6.88 -10.28
CA ASN A 111 -11.32 6.25 -10.65
C ASN A 111 -12.23 6.05 -9.44
N ASN A 112 -11.67 5.57 -8.31
CA ASN A 112 -12.42 5.43 -7.06
C ASN A 112 -12.90 6.78 -6.49
N GLN A 113 -12.10 7.84 -6.59
CA GLN A 113 -12.52 9.19 -6.18
C GLN A 113 -13.64 9.71 -7.08
N ASN A 114 -13.51 9.60 -8.41
CA ASN A 114 -14.54 10.00 -9.35
C ASN A 114 -15.84 9.22 -9.16
N GLU A 115 -15.77 7.92 -8.84
CA GLU A 115 -16.97 7.12 -8.49
C GLU A 115 -17.65 7.68 -7.23
N LYS A 116 -16.89 8.05 -6.22
CA LYS A 116 -17.42 8.63 -4.96
C LYS A 116 -18.06 10.01 -5.17
N LEU A 117 -17.53 10.83 -6.06
CA LEU A 117 -18.11 12.14 -6.41
C LEU A 117 -19.48 12.04 -7.10
N GLN A 118 -19.83 10.89 -7.68
CA GLN A 118 -21.15 10.64 -8.27
C GLN A 118 -22.22 10.31 -7.22
N SER A 119 -21.83 10.07 -5.96
CA SER A 119 -22.74 9.71 -4.88
C SER A 119 -23.74 10.81 -4.57
N ASN A 120 -24.99 10.42 -4.34
CA ASN A 120 -26.05 11.27 -3.85
C ASN A 120 -26.59 10.75 -2.51
N TYR A 121 -27.32 11.57 -1.78
CA TYR A 121 -28.02 11.14 -0.59
C TYR A 121 -29.14 10.16 -0.96
N PHE A 122 -29.26 9.11 -0.16
CA PHE A 122 -30.34 8.12 -0.31
C PHE A 122 -31.34 8.24 0.84
N GLY A 123 -32.62 8.26 0.51
CA GLY A 123 -33.73 8.16 1.47
C GLY A 123 -33.83 9.32 2.44
N ASN A 124 -34.77 9.20 3.37
CA ASN A 124 -34.99 10.21 4.42
C ASN A 124 -34.38 9.80 5.76
N VAL A 125 -33.82 10.77 6.47
CA VAL A 125 -33.26 10.55 7.80
C VAL A 125 -34.35 10.01 8.74
N ASN A 126 -34.00 9.02 9.54
CA ASN A 126 -34.86 8.30 10.46
C ASN A 126 -35.84 7.28 9.85
N GLU A 127 -35.92 7.12 8.55
CA GLU A 127 -36.70 6.08 7.90
C GLU A 127 -35.90 4.78 7.72
N LYS A 128 -36.63 3.66 7.55
CA LYS A 128 -36.06 2.33 7.31
C LYS A 128 -36.22 1.95 5.86
N TYR A 129 -35.20 1.28 5.33
CA TYR A 129 -35.17 0.80 3.95
C TYR A 129 -34.56 -0.59 3.86
N ASP A 130 -35.04 -1.37 2.91
CA ASP A 130 -34.39 -2.58 2.44
C ASP A 130 -33.45 -2.20 1.30
N LEU A 131 -32.16 -2.45 1.50
CA LEU A 131 -31.11 -2.04 0.56
C LEU A 131 -30.35 -3.25 0.07
N GLN A 132 -30.04 -3.24 -1.22
CA GLN A 132 -29.06 -4.13 -1.81
C GLN A 132 -27.78 -3.34 -2.07
N LEU A 133 -26.71 -3.70 -1.38
CA LEU A 133 -25.45 -2.95 -1.38
C LEU A 133 -24.28 -3.88 -1.65
N THR A 134 -23.18 -3.29 -2.14
CA THR A 134 -21.89 -3.96 -2.25
C THR A 134 -20.93 -3.37 -1.23
N ILE A 135 -20.29 -4.21 -0.41
CA ILE A 135 -19.25 -3.80 0.55
C ILE A 135 -17.96 -3.49 -0.21
N LYS A 136 -17.59 -2.22 -0.31
CA LYS A 136 -16.35 -1.75 -0.97
C LYS A 136 -15.13 -1.93 -0.07
N SER A 137 -15.25 -1.56 1.21
CA SER A 137 -14.17 -1.71 2.19
C SER A 137 -14.69 -1.82 3.62
N VAL A 138 -13.91 -2.50 4.44
CA VAL A 138 -14.05 -2.50 5.89
C VAL A 138 -12.71 -2.08 6.47
N LYS A 139 -12.71 -1.02 7.30
CA LYS A 139 -11.52 -0.53 7.98
C LYS A 139 -11.74 -0.56 9.47
N GLU A 140 -10.78 -1.13 10.18
CA GLU A 140 -10.71 -1.01 11.63
C GLU A 140 -10.08 0.33 12.00
N ILE A 141 -10.74 1.07 12.88
CA ILE A 141 -10.32 2.40 13.34
C ILE A 141 -10.19 2.33 14.85
N GLU A 142 -9.02 2.65 15.37
CA GLU A 142 -8.81 2.82 16.80
C GLU A 142 -9.40 4.16 17.25
N THR A 143 -10.18 4.10 18.34
CA THR A 143 -10.80 5.27 18.95
C THR A 143 -10.47 5.28 20.45
N GLN A 144 -10.70 6.39 21.13
CA GLN A 144 -10.54 6.48 22.59
C GLN A 144 -11.44 5.50 23.38
N PHE A 145 -12.45 4.88 22.71
CA PHE A 145 -13.38 3.91 23.30
C PHE A 145 -13.11 2.47 22.82
N GLY A 146 -11.99 2.21 22.16
CA GLY A 146 -11.64 0.92 21.55
C GLY A 146 -11.77 0.94 20.02
N TYR A 147 -11.85 -0.25 19.42
CA TYR A 147 -11.89 -0.40 17.97
C TYR A 147 -13.30 -0.25 17.40
N THR A 148 -13.39 0.36 16.22
CA THR A 148 -14.62 0.53 15.46
C THR A 148 -14.39 0.15 14.01
N PHE A 149 -15.27 -0.68 13.45
CA PHE A 149 -15.27 -1.00 12.02
C PHE A 149 -16.02 0.09 11.24
N LYS A 150 -15.34 0.75 10.31
CA LYS A 150 -15.95 1.59 9.29
C LYS A 150 -16.19 0.79 8.03
N HIS A 151 -17.45 0.60 7.66
CA HIS A 151 -17.85 -0.05 6.42
C HIS A 151 -18.19 1.01 5.37
N GLU A 152 -17.60 0.91 4.19
CA GLU A 152 -18.01 1.66 3.00
C GLU A 152 -18.79 0.72 2.07
N LEU A 153 -20.05 1.05 1.81
CA LEU A 153 -20.94 0.28 0.95
C LEU A 153 -21.46 1.18 -0.18
N ILE A 154 -21.83 0.55 -1.29
CA ILE A 154 -22.34 1.27 -2.47
C ILE A 154 -23.57 0.53 -3.00
N ASP A 155 -24.57 1.28 -3.49
CA ASP A 155 -25.69 0.72 -4.22
C ASP A 155 -25.41 0.65 -5.74
N THR A 156 -26.37 0.17 -6.51
CA THR A 156 -26.29 0.10 -7.98
C THR A 156 -26.26 1.47 -8.66
N ASN A 157 -26.73 2.52 -7.97
CA ASN A 157 -26.73 3.91 -8.45
C ASN A 157 -25.45 4.66 -8.01
N LYS A 158 -24.48 3.95 -7.43
CA LYS A 158 -23.22 4.50 -6.91
C LYS A 158 -23.38 5.44 -5.73
N ASN A 159 -24.51 5.43 -5.02
CA ASN A 159 -24.64 6.15 -3.77
C ASN A 159 -23.81 5.47 -2.68
N LEU A 160 -23.05 6.28 -1.93
CA LEU A 160 -22.15 5.81 -0.88
C LEU A 160 -22.85 5.77 0.47
N PHE A 161 -22.78 4.61 1.12
CA PHE A 161 -23.30 4.39 2.46
C PHE A 161 -22.16 4.10 3.43
N ILE A 162 -22.25 4.67 4.62
CA ILE A 162 -21.28 4.47 5.69
C ILE A 162 -21.97 3.86 6.90
N TYR A 163 -21.38 2.79 7.42
CA TYR A 163 -21.79 2.15 8.66
C TYR A 163 -20.63 2.03 9.63
N PHE A 164 -20.83 2.45 10.87
CA PHE A 164 -19.87 2.28 11.95
C PHE A 164 -20.38 1.25 12.96
N SER A 165 -19.54 0.31 13.34
CA SER A 165 -19.85 -0.74 14.33
C SER A 165 -18.66 -1.02 15.22
N SER A 166 -18.88 -1.06 16.54
CA SER A 166 -17.87 -1.47 17.52
C SER A 166 -17.75 -2.99 17.70
N SER A 167 -18.70 -3.76 17.17
CA SER A 167 -18.79 -5.21 17.47
C SER A 167 -19.09 -6.10 16.27
N LYS A 168 -19.36 -5.56 15.09
CA LYS A 168 -19.83 -6.34 13.93
C LYS A 168 -19.12 -5.95 12.66
N ASN A 169 -18.38 -6.87 12.08
CA ASN A 169 -17.88 -6.79 10.72
C ASN A 169 -18.93 -7.40 9.77
N LEU A 170 -19.58 -6.55 8.95
CA LEU A 170 -20.63 -6.99 8.02
C LEU A 170 -20.13 -8.00 6.99
N LEU A 171 -18.86 -7.89 6.59
CA LEU A 171 -18.27 -8.82 5.61
C LEU A 171 -18.18 -10.23 6.20
N GLU A 172 -17.70 -10.36 7.44
CA GLU A 172 -17.65 -11.64 8.16
C GLU A 172 -19.06 -12.21 8.41
N LEU A 173 -20.00 -11.36 8.81
CA LEU A 173 -21.40 -11.77 9.03
C LEU A 173 -22.11 -12.19 7.73
N ASN A 174 -21.60 -11.81 6.58
CA ASN A 174 -22.11 -12.15 5.26
C ASN A 174 -21.24 -13.23 4.56
N ASP A 175 -20.62 -14.13 5.31
CA ASP A 175 -19.79 -15.23 4.80
C ASP A 175 -18.68 -14.74 3.84
N ASN A 176 -18.11 -13.57 4.11
CA ASN A 176 -17.12 -12.87 3.28
C ASN A 176 -17.60 -12.52 1.85
N LYS A 177 -18.91 -12.53 1.61
CA LYS A 177 -19.49 -12.04 0.35
C LYS A 177 -19.63 -10.53 0.38
N LYS A 178 -19.27 -9.88 -0.72
CA LYS A 178 -19.33 -8.41 -0.83
C LYS A 178 -20.76 -7.91 -1.03
N ASP A 179 -21.59 -8.63 -1.79
CA ASP A 179 -22.97 -8.23 -2.02
C ASP A 179 -23.85 -8.64 -0.85
N ILE A 180 -24.61 -7.69 -0.32
CA ILE A 180 -25.38 -7.85 0.89
C ILE A 180 -26.75 -7.19 0.75
N LYS A 181 -27.80 -7.89 1.22
CA LYS A 181 -29.14 -7.32 1.42
C LYS A 181 -29.34 -7.00 2.90
N ILE A 182 -29.71 -5.77 3.19
CA ILE A 182 -29.89 -5.33 4.58
C ILE A 182 -31.18 -4.52 4.75
N ASN A 183 -31.86 -4.72 5.89
CA ASN A 183 -32.81 -3.74 6.40
C ASN A 183 -32.09 -2.81 7.36
N THR A 184 -32.16 -1.51 7.13
CA THR A 184 -31.42 -0.53 7.92
C THR A 184 -32.18 0.78 8.05
N LYS A 185 -31.79 1.57 9.06
CA LYS A 185 -32.33 2.92 9.26
C LYS A 185 -31.28 3.97 8.83
N ILE A 186 -31.72 4.97 8.08
CA ILE A 186 -30.87 6.13 7.77
C ILE A 186 -30.64 6.94 9.05
N LYS A 187 -29.37 7.16 9.42
CA LYS A 187 -28.98 7.94 10.61
C LYS A 187 -28.81 9.41 10.28
N ALA A 188 -28.11 9.70 9.19
CA ALA A 188 -27.78 11.07 8.77
C ALA A 188 -27.31 11.09 7.31
N HIS A 189 -27.35 12.26 6.72
CA HIS A 189 -26.64 12.61 5.49
C HIS A 189 -25.39 13.41 5.88
N ASN A 190 -24.29 13.16 5.21
CA ASN A 190 -23.03 13.84 5.45
C ASN A 190 -22.34 14.15 4.11
N GLU A 191 -21.61 15.26 4.06
CA GLU A 191 -20.82 15.66 2.90
C GLU A 191 -19.41 16.03 3.35
N TYR A 192 -18.42 15.50 2.66
CA TYR A 192 -17.02 15.79 2.91
C TYR A 192 -16.26 15.80 1.59
N ASN A 193 -15.57 16.89 1.27
CA ASN A 193 -14.86 17.10 0.00
C ASN A 193 -15.77 16.79 -1.21
N ASP A 194 -16.97 17.38 -1.24
CA ASP A 194 -18.00 17.21 -2.27
C ASP A 194 -18.54 15.77 -2.44
N ILE A 195 -18.15 14.85 -1.56
CA ILE A 195 -18.65 13.48 -1.56
C ILE A 195 -19.83 13.39 -0.60
N LYS A 196 -21.01 13.14 -1.16
CA LYS A 196 -22.25 12.92 -0.39
C LYS A 196 -22.30 11.47 0.09
N THR A 197 -22.61 11.29 1.37
CA THR A 197 -22.69 9.97 2.00
C THR A 197 -23.94 9.82 2.82
N THR A 198 -24.53 8.64 2.80
CA THR A 198 -25.66 8.28 3.66
C THR A 198 -25.16 7.40 4.81
N ILE A 199 -25.29 7.91 6.04
CA ILE A 199 -24.89 7.14 7.24
C ILE A 199 -26.06 6.26 7.66
N ILE A 200 -25.84 4.96 7.77
CA ILE A 200 -26.82 3.98 8.20
C ILE A 200 -26.52 3.44 9.60
N LYS A 201 -27.55 2.91 10.27
CA LYS A 201 -27.44 2.31 11.59
C LYS A 201 -28.25 1.03 11.71
N LEU A 202 -27.78 0.14 12.60
CA LEU A 202 -28.44 -1.11 12.95
C LEU A 202 -28.86 -1.98 11.73
N PRO A 203 -27.94 -2.20 10.77
CA PRO A 203 -28.26 -3.05 9.64
C PRO A 203 -28.55 -4.48 10.09
N LYS A 204 -29.63 -5.05 9.57
CA LYS A 204 -29.99 -6.46 9.71
C LYS A 204 -29.86 -7.12 8.35
N ILE A 205 -29.06 -8.17 8.26
CA ILE A 205 -28.91 -8.92 7.00
C ILE A 205 -30.23 -9.64 6.71
N ILE A 206 -30.71 -9.48 5.48
CA ILE A 206 -31.87 -10.18 4.95
C ILE A 206 -31.34 -11.40 4.19
N LYS A 207 -31.70 -12.59 4.64
CA LYS A 207 -31.34 -13.86 3.97
C LYS A 207 -32.31 -14.16 2.86
#